data_523a25f2f7928080bcc84d8a42c3248d
#
_entry.id   523a25f2f7928080bcc84d8a42c3248d
#
_cell.length_a   1.000
_cell.length_b   1.000
_cell.length_c   1.000
_cell.angle_alpha   90.00
_cell.angle_beta   90.00
_cell.angle_gamma   90.00
#
_symmetry.space_group_name_H-M   'P 1'
#
loop_
_entity.id
_entity.type
_entity.pdbx_description
1 polymer ?
#
loop_
_entity_poly.entity_id
_entity_poly.type
_entity_poly.pdbx_seq_one_letter_code
_entity_poly.pdbx_strand_id
1 'polypeptide(L)' 'VYFTDRGIEELAARREDEDVSIEWLCDRLRVFVDLNPEFENATDRIATFLARDDELDDLDD' A
#
# COMPACT_ATOMS: atom_id res chain seq x y z
N VAL A 1 -15.79 -11.49 3.42
CA VAL A 1 -15.64 -10.63 2.26
C VAL A 1 -15.49 -9.18 2.71
N TYR A 2 -14.51 -8.53 2.21
CA TYR A 2 -14.22 -7.15 2.59
C TYR A 2 -14.41 -6.24 1.38
N PHE A 3 -15.09 -5.15 1.60
CA PHE A 3 -15.29 -4.18 0.54
C PHE A 3 -13.95 -3.63 0.03
N THR A 4 -12.99 -3.56 0.91
CA THR A 4 -11.67 -3.05 0.54
C THR A 4 -10.93 -3.98 -0.41
N ASP A 5 -11.32 -5.24 -0.48
CA ASP A 5 -10.68 -6.18 -1.41
C ASP A 5 -10.87 -5.79 -2.86
N ARG A 6 -11.93 -5.07 -3.16
CA ARG A 6 -12.17 -4.68 -4.56
C ARG A 6 -11.02 -3.86 -5.11
N GLY A 7 -10.54 -2.91 -4.32
CA GLY A 7 -9.41 -2.10 -4.77
C GLY A 7 -8.15 -2.93 -4.90
N ILE A 8 -7.92 -3.82 -3.95
CA ILE A 8 -6.75 -4.67 -3.98
C ILE A 8 -6.79 -5.61 -5.18
N GLU A 9 -7.95 -6.17 -5.45
CA GLU A 9 -8.10 -7.06 -6.60
C GLU A 9 -7.93 -6.33 -7.91
N GLU A 10 -8.44 -5.12 -7.99
CA GLU A 10 -8.26 -4.33 -9.20
C GLU A 10 -6.79 -4.00 -9.42
N LEU A 11 -6.09 -3.66 -8.35
CA LEU A 11 -4.67 -3.38 -8.44
C LEU A 11 -3.92 -4.59 -8.97
N ALA A 12 -4.21 -5.75 -8.40
CA ALA A 12 -3.54 -6.97 -8.81
C ALA A 12 -3.85 -7.31 -10.26
N ALA A 13 -5.11 -7.16 -10.66
CA ALA A 13 -5.52 -7.53 -12.02
C ALA A 13 -4.90 -6.60 -13.06
N ARG A 14 -4.79 -5.32 -12.73
CA ARG A 14 -4.31 -4.35 -13.71
C ARG A 14 -2.80 -4.31 -13.81
N ARG A 15 -2.11 -4.72 -12.76
CA ARG A 15 -0.65 -4.58 -12.72
C ARG A 15 0.06 -5.86 -12.36
N GLU A 16 -0.59 -6.99 -12.58
CA GLU A 16 0.00 -8.26 -12.13
C GLU A 16 1.32 -8.57 -12.83
N ASP A 17 1.51 -8.04 -14.04
CA ASP A 17 2.74 -8.30 -14.79
C ASP A 17 3.76 -7.18 -14.67
N GLU A 18 3.50 -6.18 -13.84
CA GLU A 18 4.38 -5.05 -13.71
C GLU A 18 5.27 -5.17 -12.49
N ASP A 19 6.54 -4.85 -12.66
CA ASP A 19 7.45 -4.64 -11.55
C ASP A 19 7.55 -3.16 -11.31
N VAL A 20 7.20 -2.73 -10.10
CA VAL A 20 7.27 -1.32 -9.77
C VAL A 20 8.38 -1.10 -8.75
N SER A 21 9.04 0.03 -8.86
CA SER A 21 10.10 0.35 -7.92
C SER A 21 9.51 0.91 -6.64
N ILE A 22 10.31 0.85 -5.57
CA ILE A 22 9.90 1.46 -4.30
C ILE A 22 9.74 2.97 -4.48
N GLU A 23 10.59 3.55 -5.29
CA GLU A 23 10.50 4.98 -5.55
C GLU A 23 9.17 5.35 -6.19
N TRP A 24 8.73 4.54 -7.15
CA TRP A 24 7.44 4.75 -7.79
C TRP A 24 6.31 4.63 -6.77
N LEU A 25 6.36 3.61 -5.94
CA LEU A 25 5.30 3.38 -4.95
C LEU A 25 5.22 4.54 -3.96
N CYS A 26 6.36 4.97 -3.46
CA CYS A 26 6.37 6.07 -2.49
C CYS A 26 5.80 7.34 -3.12
N ASP A 27 6.15 7.59 -4.38
CA ASP A 27 5.64 8.75 -5.08
C ASP A 27 4.13 8.69 -5.23
N ARG A 28 3.62 7.50 -5.57
CA ARG A 28 2.17 7.33 -5.72
C ARG A 28 1.45 7.54 -4.39
N LEU A 29 2.04 7.08 -3.32
CA LEU A 29 1.43 7.29 -2.00
C LEU A 29 1.37 8.77 -1.66
N ARG A 30 2.41 9.52 -1.99
CA ARG A 30 2.41 10.95 -1.73
C ARG A 30 1.35 11.67 -2.55
N VAL A 31 1.23 11.29 -3.82
CA VAL A 31 0.21 11.88 -4.68
C VAL A 31 -1.18 11.58 -4.14
N PHE A 32 -1.39 10.37 -3.67
CA PHE A 32 -2.68 10.00 -3.11
C PHE A 32 -3.03 10.88 -1.91
N VAL A 33 -2.07 11.10 -1.02
CA VAL A 33 -2.30 11.93 0.15
C VAL A 33 -2.57 13.37 -0.25
N ASP A 34 -1.88 13.87 -1.27
CA ASP A 34 -2.12 15.22 -1.75
C ASP A 34 -3.55 15.39 -2.24
N LEU A 35 -4.08 14.37 -2.89
CA LEU A 35 -5.44 14.40 -3.39
C LEU A 35 -6.47 14.07 -2.32
N ASN A 36 -6.07 13.37 -1.30
CA ASN A 36 -6.97 12.89 -0.25
C ASN A 36 -6.33 13.09 1.12
N PRO A 37 -6.21 14.35 1.57
CA PRO A 37 -5.51 14.62 2.84
C PRO A 37 -6.12 13.91 4.04
N GLU A 38 -7.41 13.57 3.96
CA GLU A 38 -8.07 12.91 5.08
C GLU A 38 -7.52 11.51 5.31
N PHE A 39 -6.81 10.94 4.35
CA PHE A 39 -6.24 9.60 4.49
C PHE A 39 -4.76 9.62 4.81
N GLU A 40 -4.26 10.75 5.26
CA GLU A 40 -2.84 10.89 5.55
C GLU A 40 -2.36 9.84 6.56
N ASN A 41 -3.10 9.70 7.66
CA ASN A 41 -2.70 8.75 8.69
C ASN A 41 -2.78 7.32 8.20
N ALA A 42 -3.82 6.99 7.45
CA ALA A 42 -3.96 5.64 6.94
C ALA A 42 -2.84 5.30 5.97
N THR A 43 -2.48 6.25 5.12
CA THR A 43 -1.41 6.03 4.16
C THR A 43 -0.08 5.83 4.86
N ASP A 44 0.18 6.62 5.90
CA ASP A 44 1.40 6.47 6.67
C ASP A 44 1.46 5.09 7.32
N ARG A 45 0.33 4.61 7.83
CA ARG A 45 0.30 3.29 8.45
C ARG A 45 0.55 2.19 7.45
N ILE A 46 0.01 2.31 6.25
CA ILE A 46 0.26 1.33 5.20
C ILE A 46 1.73 1.30 4.84
N ALA A 47 2.31 2.48 4.67
CA ALA A 47 3.72 2.57 4.30
C ALA A 47 4.60 1.95 5.39
N THR A 48 4.29 2.24 6.65
CA THR A 48 5.05 1.68 7.76
C THR A 48 4.88 0.17 7.82
N PHE A 49 3.67 -0.31 7.60
CA PHE A 49 3.42 -1.74 7.59
C PHE A 49 4.28 -2.43 6.52
N LEU A 50 4.30 -1.88 5.32
CA LEU A 50 5.09 -2.46 4.24
C LEU A 50 6.57 -2.40 4.52
N ALA A 51 7.01 -1.32 5.17
CA ALA A 51 8.43 -1.17 5.49
C ALA A 51 8.89 -2.21 6.51
N ARG A 52 7.98 -2.66 7.36
CA ARG A 52 8.32 -3.59 8.44
C ARG A 52 7.72 -4.96 8.26
N ASP A 53 7.38 -5.29 7.04
CA ASP A 53 6.71 -6.55 6.77
C ASP A 53 7.53 -7.74 7.27
N ASP A 54 8.83 -7.69 7.08
CA ASP A 54 9.70 -8.77 7.50
C ASP A 54 9.69 -8.93 9.02
N GLU A 55 9.60 -7.81 9.74
CA GLU A 55 9.57 -7.85 11.19
C GLU A 55 8.28 -8.44 11.71
N LEU A 56 7.19 -8.19 10.99
CA LEU A 56 5.89 -8.74 11.39
C LEU A 56 5.89 -10.26 11.32
N ASP A 57 6.60 -10.82 10.37
CA ASP A 57 6.71 -12.26 10.27
C ASP A 57 7.31 -12.84 11.55
N ASP A 58 8.28 -12.15 12.12
CA ASP A 58 8.90 -12.59 13.35
C ASP A 58 7.94 -12.48 14.53
N LEU A 59 7.09 -11.49 14.49
CA LEU A 59 6.15 -11.28 15.58
C LEU A 59 4.97 -12.22 15.55
N ASP A 60 4.75 -12.84 14.44
CA ASP A 60 3.56 -13.65 14.23
C ASP A 60 3.58 -14.94 15.04
N ASP A 61 4.61 -15.19 15.73
CA ASP A 61 4.67 -16.38 16.62
C ASP A 61 3.78 -16.22 17.86
#